data_552545baa06722fcf1c9e980578ba382
#
_entry.id   552545baa06722fcf1c9e980578ba382
#
_cell.length_a   1.000
_cell.length_b   1.000
_cell.length_c   1.000
_cell.angle_alpha   90.00
_cell.angle_beta   90.00
_cell.angle_gamma   90.00
#
_symmetry.space_group_name_H-M   'P 1'
#
loop_
_entity.id
_entity.type
_entity.pdbx_description
1 polymer ?
#
loop_
_entity_poly.entity_id
_entity_poly.type
_entity_poly.pdbx_seq_one_letter_code
_entity_poly.pdbx_strand_id
1 'polypeptide(L)'
;MDPRLQEALNGAGENYIAPFFWQHGEEDGILQEEIEKIYQSGIRAVCVESRPHEGFCGPSWWEDMDLILRECEQRQMKVWLLDDKHFPTGYANGILAHKDPALRRWEIREQHVDIMGPLKDGAVLAEGRCRGEDRIIAVLACERIPNGEKLTGRVLDITGGLSDGMVYFDLPEGCWRVVFLLQTRSGMPEWRSLYCDPLSSESMDALVEAVYESHYAHYRQYFGGTFAGFFSDEPCFGNNDPEDAMPSLGNRYYAYPWRDELFAALEEELGEPALPLVPALWFDLGPRLTAKFRLAYMNVITRLYQRNFSEKLGDWCRAHGVLYIGHVVEDMNAHTKTGCSTGHFFRTLEGQDMAGIDVVLHQIIPGLAEYILSLIHIFLP
;
A
#
# COMPACT_ATOMS: atom_id res chain seq x y z
N MET A 1 0.10 8.31 -41.20
CA MET A 1 -0.21 7.23 -40.25
C MET A 1 1.07 6.95 -39.46
N ASP A 2 0.99 6.85 -38.16
CA ASP A 2 2.15 6.52 -37.31
C ASP A 2 2.77 5.19 -37.80
N PRO A 3 4.08 5.08 -37.99
CA PRO A 3 4.75 3.84 -38.40
C PRO A 3 4.41 2.64 -37.54
N ARG A 4 4.32 2.82 -36.20
CA ARG A 4 3.95 1.76 -35.25
C ARG A 4 2.53 1.27 -35.45
N LEU A 5 1.58 2.19 -35.77
CA LEU A 5 0.21 1.82 -36.06
C LEU A 5 0.15 1.04 -37.37
N GLN A 6 0.96 1.42 -38.37
CA GLN A 6 1.03 0.69 -39.62
C GLN A 6 1.62 -0.71 -39.45
N GLU A 7 2.66 -0.86 -38.61
CA GLU A 7 3.22 -2.15 -38.25
C GLU A 7 2.21 -3.04 -37.52
N ALA A 8 1.50 -2.47 -36.55
CA ALA A 8 0.44 -3.19 -35.82
C ALA A 8 -0.68 -3.67 -36.77
N LEU A 9 -1.14 -2.81 -37.68
CA LEU A 9 -2.16 -3.16 -38.69
C LEU A 9 -1.67 -4.24 -39.66
N ASN A 10 -0.39 -4.32 -39.90
CA ASN A 10 0.21 -5.35 -40.76
C ASN A 10 0.53 -6.64 -40.01
N GLY A 11 0.21 -6.71 -38.71
CA GLY A 11 0.57 -7.85 -37.85
C GLY A 11 2.07 -8.01 -37.57
N ALA A 12 2.86 -6.97 -37.83
CA ALA A 12 4.31 -6.96 -37.64
C ALA A 12 4.73 -6.24 -36.34
N GLY A 13 3.76 -5.68 -35.59
CA GLY A 13 4.00 -5.01 -34.33
C GLY A 13 4.35 -5.99 -33.20
N GLU A 14 5.00 -5.47 -32.16
CA GLU A 14 5.24 -6.23 -30.93
C GLU A 14 3.93 -6.62 -30.25
N ASN A 15 3.91 -7.80 -29.64
CA ASN A 15 2.77 -8.27 -28.85
C ASN A 15 2.99 -7.87 -27.39
N TYR A 16 2.12 -7.00 -26.88
CA TYR A 16 2.19 -6.46 -25.50
C TYR A 16 1.27 -7.21 -24.52
N ILE A 17 0.66 -8.33 -24.94
CA ILE A 17 -0.19 -9.15 -24.06
C ILE A 17 0.71 -10.05 -23.22
N ALA A 18 0.54 -10.00 -21.90
CA ALA A 18 1.18 -10.90 -20.93
C ALA A 18 0.08 -11.43 -20.00
N PRO A 19 -0.56 -12.58 -20.32
CA PRO A 19 -1.58 -13.15 -19.46
C PRO A 19 -0.99 -13.53 -18.10
N PHE A 20 -1.79 -13.42 -17.04
CA PHE A 20 -1.47 -14.05 -15.78
C PHE A 20 -1.41 -15.57 -15.95
N PHE A 21 -0.26 -16.12 -15.61
CA PHE A 21 0.02 -17.54 -15.69
C PHE A 21 0.08 -18.10 -14.26
N TRP A 22 -1.10 -18.44 -13.74
CA TRP A 22 -1.27 -18.89 -12.36
C TRP A 22 -0.65 -20.25 -12.14
N GLN A 23 0.14 -20.37 -11.10
CA GLN A 23 0.87 -21.58 -10.73
C GLN A 23 0.33 -22.15 -9.41
N HIS A 24 0.01 -23.44 -9.42
CA HIS A 24 -0.47 -24.20 -8.26
C HIS A 24 0.44 -25.41 -7.98
N GLY A 25 1.48 -25.64 -8.81
CA GLY A 25 2.32 -26.85 -8.82
C GLY A 25 1.78 -27.91 -9.79
N GLU A 26 1.52 -27.49 -11.03
CA GLU A 26 1.06 -28.36 -12.12
C GLU A 26 2.17 -29.32 -12.57
N GLU A 27 1.76 -30.44 -13.17
CA GLU A 27 2.71 -31.36 -13.80
C GLU A 27 3.43 -30.73 -14.99
N ASP A 28 4.71 -31.03 -15.19
CA ASP A 28 5.57 -30.50 -16.25
C ASP A 28 4.91 -30.49 -17.64
N GLY A 29 4.19 -31.59 -17.96
CA GLY A 29 3.51 -31.71 -19.24
C GLY A 29 2.38 -30.71 -19.44
N ILE A 30 1.71 -30.31 -18.37
CA ILE A 30 0.66 -29.29 -18.40
C ILE A 30 1.28 -27.91 -18.63
N LEU A 31 2.33 -27.56 -17.90
CA LEU A 31 3.05 -26.30 -18.06
C LEU A 31 3.57 -26.12 -19.50
N GLN A 32 4.18 -27.16 -20.06
CA GLN A 32 4.67 -27.16 -21.44
C GLN A 32 3.54 -26.96 -22.45
N GLU A 33 2.43 -27.68 -22.29
CA GLU A 33 1.28 -27.57 -23.18
C GLU A 33 0.66 -26.16 -23.13
N GLU A 34 0.52 -25.58 -21.95
CA GLU A 34 -0.04 -24.24 -21.77
C GLU A 34 0.85 -23.16 -22.35
N ILE A 35 2.17 -23.19 -22.11
CA ILE A 35 3.12 -22.25 -22.72
C ILE A 35 3.07 -22.37 -24.26
N GLU A 36 3.01 -23.57 -24.78
CA GLU A 36 2.89 -23.80 -26.22
C GLU A 36 1.60 -23.21 -26.79
N LYS A 37 0.45 -23.39 -26.13
CA LYS A 37 -0.83 -22.80 -26.53
C LYS A 37 -0.80 -21.27 -26.51
N ILE A 38 -0.19 -20.67 -25.46
CA ILE A 38 0.01 -19.22 -25.35
C ILE A 38 0.86 -18.75 -26.54
N TYR A 39 1.97 -19.41 -26.82
CA TYR A 39 2.83 -19.09 -27.95
C TYR A 39 2.13 -19.20 -29.31
N GLN A 40 1.37 -20.27 -29.53
CA GLN A 40 0.61 -20.50 -30.77
C GLN A 40 -0.50 -19.46 -30.99
N SER A 41 -1.03 -18.89 -29.90
CA SER A 41 -2.02 -17.78 -30.00
C SER A 41 -1.40 -16.44 -30.41
N GLY A 42 -0.09 -16.39 -30.62
CA GLY A 42 0.65 -15.17 -31.00
C GLY A 42 1.17 -14.35 -29.82
N ILE A 43 0.91 -14.76 -28.59
CA ILE A 43 1.38 -14.09 -27.36
C ILE A 43 2.87 -14.38 -27.16
N ARG A 44 3.62 -13.40 -26.66
CA ARG A 44 5.09 -13.47 -26.50
C ARG A 44 5.55 -13.14 -25.09
N ALA A 45 4.66 -13.10 -24.13
CA ALA A 45 4.99 -12.91 -22.71
C ALA A 45 3.98 -13.62 -21.81
N VAL A 46 4.39 -13.93 -20.58
CA VAL A 46 3.52 -14.38 -19.49
C VAL A 46 3.87 -13.62 -18.23
N CYS A 47 2.89 -13.40 -17.35
CA CYS A 47 3.10 -12.94 -15.98
C CYS A 47 2.84 -14.12 -15.05
N VAL A 48 3.91 -14.72 -14.53
CA VAL A 48 3.83 -15.87 -13.61
C VAL A 48 3.37 -15.39 -12.26
N GLU A 49 2.38 -16.04 -11.69
CA GLU A 49 1.85 -15.74 -10.37
C GLU A 49 1.64 -17.03 -9.57
N SER A 50 2.17 -17.09 -8.36
CA SER A 50 1.82 -18.13 -7.38
C SER A 50 0.37 -17.93 -6.92
N ARG A 51 -0.53 -18.99 -7.05
CA ARG A 51 -1.98 -18.75 -6.83
C ARG A 51 -2.81 -19.97 -6.36
N PRO A 52 -2.57 -20.54 -5.18
CA PRO A 52 -1.31 -20.57 -4.43
C PRO A 52 -0.39 -21.67 -4.92
N HIS A 53 0.88 -21.42 -4.97
CA HIS A 53 1.91 -22.45 -5.08
C HIS A 53 2.49 -22.73 -3.69
N GLU A 54 2.28 -23.92 -3.15
CA GLU A 54 2.66 -24.26 -1.77
C GLU A 54 4.15 -24.10 -1.49
N GLY A 55 4.97 -24.35 -2.51
CA GLY A 55 6.43 -24.27 -2.44
C GLY A 55 7.03 -22.94 -2.90
N PHE A 56 6.28 -21.84 -2.99
CA PHE A 56 6.78 -20.55 -3.48
C PHE A 56 8.13 -20.18 -2.85
N CYS A 57 9.12 -19.82 -3.70
CA CYS A 57 10.52 -19.61 -3.33
C CYS A 57 11.18 -20.82 -2.65
N GLY A 58 10.69 -22.02 -2.90
CA GLY A 58 11.25 -23.30 -2.43
C GLY A 58 11.50 -24.28 -3.57
N PRO A 59 11.94 -25.52 -3.27
CA PRO A 59 12.40 -26.46 -4.28
C PRO A 59 11.43 -26.71 -5.43
N SER A 60 10.15 -27.00 -5.16
CA SER A 60 9.16 -27.23 -6.21
C SER A 60 8.86 -25.99 -7.05
N TRP A 61 8.88 -24.81 -6.44
CA TRP A 61 8.77 -23.55 -7.20
C TRP A 61 9.94 -23.37 -8.16
N TRP A 62 11.15 -23.71 -7.72
CA TRP A 62 12.33 -23.59 -8.59
C TRP A 62 12.30 -24.59 -9.75
N GLU A 63 11.77 -25.80 -9.53
CA GLU A 63 11.58 -26.80 -10.59
C GLU A 63 10.61 -26.29 -11.65
N ASP A 64 9.46 -25.73 -11.25
CA ASP A 64 8.47 -25.18 -12.18
C ASP A 64 9.02 -23.94 -12.91
N MET A 65 9.67 -23.03 -12.19
CA MET A 65 10.26 -21.84 -12.79
C MET A 65 11.40 -22.17 -13.76
N ASP A 66 12.22 -23.19 -13.48
CA ASP A 66 13.25 -23.69 -14.39
C ASP A 66 12.64 -24.17 -15.72
N LEU A 67 11.51 -24.88 -15.63
CA LEU A 67 10.76 -25.32 -16.80
C LEU A 67 10.19 -24.13 -17.58
N ILE A 68 9.48 -23.24 -16.90
CA ILE A 68 8.83 -22.06 -17.51
C ILE A 68 9.85 -21.19 -18.21
N LEU A 69 10.96 -20.85 -17.55
CA LEU A 69 12.01 -19.99 -18.14
C LEU A 69 12.66 -20.64 -19.36
N ARG A 70 12.97 -21.94 -19.29
CA ARG A 70 13.55 -22.69 -20.41
C ARG A 70 12.61 -22.74 -21.62
N GLU A 71 11.33 -23.06 -21.40
CA GLU A 71 10.33 -23.12 -22.46
C GLU A 71 10.05 -21.76 -23.07
N CYS A 72 10.02 -20.70 -22.27
CA CYS A 72 9.88 -19.33 -22.75
C CYS A 72 11.12 -18.85 -23.52
N GLU A 73 12.34 -19.16 -23.05
CA GLU A 73 13.58 -18.81 -23.75
C GLU A 73 13.64 -19.42 -25.14
N GLN A 74 13.32 -20.71 -25.27
CA GLN A 74 13.29 -21.40 -26.57
C GLN A 74 12.35 -20.77 -27.58
N ARG A 75 11.27 -20.13 -27.10
CA ARG A 75 10.25 -19.46 -27.91
C ARG A 75 10.45 -17.94 -28.01
N GLN A 76 11.53 -17.40 -27.45
CA GLN A 76 11.79 -15.96 -27.37
C GLN A 76 10.63 -15.18 -26.69
N MET A 77 9.99 -15.81 -25.72
CA MET A 77 8.96 -15.19 -24.88
C MET A 77 9.58 -14.52 -23.66
N LYS A 78 8.88 -13.52 -23.11
CA LYS A 78 9.24 -12.83 -21.87
C LYS A 78 8.47 -13.40 -20.70
N VAL A 79 9.11 -13.42 -19.53
CA VAL A 79 8.51 -13.83 -18.25
C VAL A 79 8.55 -12.65 -17.30
N TRP A 80 7.40 -12.23 -16.84
CA TRP A 80 7.19 -11.35 -15.71
C TRP A 80 6.83 -12.19 -14.49
N LEU A 81 7.10 -11.69 -13.30
CA LEU A 81 6.78 -12.37 -12.06
C LEU A 81 5.98 -11.43 -11.16
N LEU A 82 4.79 -11.85 -10.70
CA LEU A 82 4.13 -11.22 -9.58
C LEU A 82 4.99 -11.39 -8.33
N ASP A 83 5.31 -10.29 -7.69
CA ASP A 83 6.41 -10.15 -6.74
C ASP A 83 6.10 -10.61 -5.32
N ASP A 84 5.16 -11.54 -5.13
CA ASP A 84 4.90 -12.17 -3.85
C ASP A 84 4.30 -13.59 -3.99
N LYS A 85 4.12 -14.25 -2.85
CA LYS A 85 3.56 -15.60 -2.75
C LYS A 85 2.16 -15.70 -3.34
N HIS A 86 1.37 -14.66 -3.25
CA HIS A 86 0.03 -14.51 -3.83
C HIS A 86 -0.42 -13.06 -3.76
N PHE A 87 -1.44 -12.71 -4.50
CA PHE A 87 -2.14 -11.42 -4.46
C PHE A 87 -2.73 -11.11 -3.05
N PRO A 88 -2.70 -9.85 -2.60
CA PRO A 88 -1.94 -8.71 -3.13
C PRO A 88 -0.48 -8.67 -2.67
N THR A 89 0.39 -7.92 -3.38
CA THR A 89 1.80 -7.76 -3.00
C THR A 89 1.96 -7.22 -1.57
N GLY A 90 2.83 -7.84 -0.76
CA GLY A 90 3.21 -7.33 0.57
C GLY A 90 3.29 -8.38 1.68
N TYR A 91 3.13 -9.65 1.37
CA TYR A 91 3.31 -10.74 2.35
C TYR A 91 4.78 -11.10 2.57
N ALA A 92 5.66 -10.71 1.63
CA ALA A 92 7.07 -11.09 1.65
C ALA A 92 7.27 -12.60 1.87
N ASN A 93 6.53 -13.43 1.14
CA ASN A 93 6.51 -14.89 1.31
C ASN A 93 6.30 -15.35 2.77
N GLY A 94 5.67 -14.52 3.62
CA GLY A 94 5.38 -14.83 5.01
C GLY A 94 6.55 -14.68 5.99
N ILE A 95 7.72 -14.18 5.57
CA ILE A 95 8.91 -14.11 6.47
C ILE A 95 8.72 -13.15 7.64
N LEU A 96 7.78 -12.20 7.54
CA LEU A 96 7.48 -11.26 8.64
C LEU A 96 6.94 -11.95 9.90
N ALA A 97 6.46 -13.18 9.81
CA ALA A 97 6.09 -13.98 10.98
C ALA A 97 7.29 -14.23 11.92
N HIS A 98 8.51 -14.24 11.36
CA HIS A 98 9.76 -14.58 12.04
C HIS A 98 10.73 -13.40 12.17
N LYS A 99 10.33 -12.19 11.70
CA LYS A 99 11.12 -10.95 11.82
C LYS A 99 10.56 -10.04 12.91
N ASP A 100 11.28 -8.95 13.19
CA ASP A 100 10.85 -7.93 14.14
C ASP A 100 9.42 -7.45 13.84
N PRO A 101 8.50 -7.51 14.81
CA PRO A 101 7.15 -6.98 14.66
C PRO A 101 7.09 -5.52 14.22
N ALA A 102 8.12 -4.71 14.47
CA ALA A 102 8.19 -3.32 14.01
C ALA A 102 8.17 -3.18 12.49
N LEU A 103 8.58 -4.22 11.74
CA LEU A 103 8.53 -4.24 10.27
C LEU A 103 7.13 -4.41 9.71
N ARG A 104 6.17 -4.85 10.53
CA ARG A 104 4.79 -5.07 10.09
C ARG A 104 4.05 -3.75 10.03
N ARG A 105 3.01 -3.70 9.21
CA ARG A 105 2.15 -2.53 9.07
C ARG A 105 1.43 -2.18 10.37
N TRP A 106 1.36 -0.90 10.66
CA TRP A 106 0.62 -0.32 11.75
C TRP A 106 -0.43 0.68 11.25
N GLU A 107 -1.44 0.89 12.07
CA GLU A 107 -2.50 1.87 11.87
C GLU A 107 -2.68 2.71 13.13
N ILE A 108 -3.30 3.88 12.96
CA ILE A 108 -3.79 4.70 14.04
C ILE A 108 -5.31 4.63 14.07
N ARG A 109 -5.88 4.48 15.26
CA ARG A 109 -7.31 4.49 15.54
C ARG A 109 -7.60 5.46 16.66
N GLU A 110 -8.80 6.04 16.64
CA GLU A 110 -9.32 6.83 17.74
C GLU A 110 -10.33 6.04 18.58
N GLN A 111 -10.36 6.34 19.87
CA GLN A 111 -11.46 6.04 20.78
C GLN A 111 -11.73 7.27 21.61
N HIS A 112 -12.96 7.61 21.90
CA HIS A 112 -13.25 8.84 22.65
C HIS A 112 -14.33 8.69 23.69
N VAL A 113 -14.39 9.70 24.58
CA VAL A 113 -15.45 9.93 25.55
C VAL A 113 -15.77 11.41 25.55
N ASP A 114 -17.05 11.77 25.52
CA ASP A 114 -17.49 13.16 25.61
C ASP A 114 -17.75 13.56 27.08
N ILE A 115 -17.22 14.70 27.51
CA ILE A 115 -17.25 15.18 28.88
C ILE A 115 -17.61 16.66 28.90
N MET A 116 -18.39 17.07 29.91
CA MET A 116 -18.65 18.49 30.17
C MET A 116 -17.68 19.06 31.17
N GLY A 117 -17.09 20.20 30.85
CA GLY A 117 -16.36 21.05 31.78
C GLY A 117 -17.23 22.18 32.38
N PRO A 118 -16.77 22.89 33.42
CA PRO A 118 -15.45 22.73 34.01
C PRO A 118 -15.33 21.46 34.83
N LEU A 119 -14.20 20.79 34.79
CA LEU A 119 -13.91 19.61 35.58
C LEU A 119 -12.53 19.75 36.21
N LYS A 120 -12.42 19.49 37.51
CA LYS A 120 -11.17 19.47 38.25
C LYS A 120 -10.91 18.06 38.77
N ASP A 121 -9.64 17.63 38.69
CA ASP A 121 -9.24 16.28 39.09
C ASP A 121 -10.10 15.19 38.39
N GLY A 122 -10.42 15.42 37.13
CA GLY A 122 -11.16 14.48 36.30
C GLY A 122 -10.33 13.26 35.95
N ALA A 123 -10.99 12.12 35.74
CA ALA A 123 -10.31 10.91 35.32
C ALA A 123 -11.15 10.09 34.34
N VAL A 124 -10.51 9.46 33.37
CA VAL A 124 -11.11 8.53 32.42
C VAL A 124 -10.28 7.25 32.36
N LEU A 125 -10.98 6.12 32.28
CA LEU A 125 -10.34 4.81 32.17
C LEU A 125 -9.56 4.69 30.85
N ALA A 126 -8.27 4.42 30.94
CA ALA A 126 -7.38 4.10 29.86
C ALA A 126 -7.16 2.59 29.72
N GLU A 127 -7.22 1.87 30.86
CA GLU A 127 -7.12 0.42 30.90
C GLU A 127 -8.20 -0.26 30.06
N GLY A 128 -7.82 -1.33 29.33
CA GLY A 128 -8.71 -2.09 28.45
C GLY A 128 -9.01 -1.45 27.09
N ARG A 129 -8.45 -0.27 26.80
CA ARG A 129 -8.54 0.33 25.46
C ARG A 129 -7.59 -0.31 24.45
N CYS A 130 -6.43 -0.74 24.91
CA CYS A 130 -5.45 -1.46 24.12
C CYS A 130 -5.73 -2.97 24.08
N ARG A 131 -5.53 -3.60 22.94
CA ARG A 131 -5.63 -5.05 22.74
C ARG A 131 -4.34 -5.57 22.13
N GLY A 132 -3.85 -6.69 22.63
CA GLY A 132 -2.62 -7.31 22.10
C GLY A 132 -1.44 -6.36 22.11
N GLU A 133 -0.93 -6.02 20.93
CA GLU A 133 0.24 -5.13 20.75
C GLU A 133 -0.14 -3.64 20.67
N ASP A 134 -1.42 -3.27 20.84
CA ASP A 134 -1.86 -1.87 20.80
C ASP A 134 -1.19 -1.03 21.88
N ARG A 135 -0.96 0.25 21.57
CA ARG A 135 -0.48 1.23 22.58
C ARG A 135 -1.17 2.57 22.41
N ILE A 136 -1.40 3.26 23.52
CA ILE A 136 -1.83 4.66 23.51
C ILE A 136 -0.61 5.51 23.14
N ILE A 137 -0.70 6.26 22.05
CA ILE A 137 0.35 7.19 21.62
C ILE A 137 0.12 8.61 22.13
N ALA A 138 -1.15 9.00 22.33
CA ALA A 138 -1.50 10.27 22.96
C ALA A 138 -2.95 10.23 23.48
N VAL A 139 -3.27 11.13 24.41
CA VAL A 139 -4.64 11.43 24.85
C VAL A 139 -4.86 12.93 24.75
N LEU A 140 -5.86 13.32 23.98
CA LEU A 140 -6.15 14.72 23.68
C LEU A 140 -7.55 15.09 24.15
N ALA A 141 -7.70 16.21 24.83
CA ALA A 141 -9.00 16.80 25.07
C ALA A 141 -9.27 17.86 23.99
N CYS A 142 -10.21 17.54 23.12
CA CYS A 142 -10.59 18.39 21.99
C CYS A 142 -11.92 19.11 22.32
N GLU A 143 -11.94 20.42 22.24
CA GLU A 143 -13.16 21.19 22.47
C GLU A 143 -14.17 20.94 21.34
N ARG A 144 -15.36 20.56 21.70
CA ARG A 144 -16.45 20.20 20.79
C ARG A 144 -17.50 21.28 20.73
N ILE A 145 -18.04 21.53 19.54
CA ILE A 145 -19.20 22.41 19.38
C ILE A 145 -20.42 21.75 20.08
N PRO A 146 -21.13 22.46 20.96
CA PRO A 146 -22.31 21.93 21.62
C PRO A 146 -23.35 21.39 20.62
N ASN A 147 -23.96 20.26 20.96
CA ASN A 147 -24.98 19.57 20.15
C ASN A 147 -24.50 19.17 18.71
N GLY A 148 -23.20 18.99 18.50
CA GLY A 148 -22.64 18.57 17.22
C GLY A 148 -21.40 17.68 17.36
N GLU A 149 -20.98 17.07 16.28
CA GLU A 149 -19.77 16.22 16.19
C GLU A 149 -18.50 17.02 15.88
N LYS A 150 -18.62 18.29 15.46
CA LYS A 150 -17.49 19.12 15.06
C LYS A 150 -16.69 19.59 16.27
N LEU A 151 -15.40 19.72 16.07
CA LEU A 151 -14.46 20.26 17.03
C LEU A 151 -14.18 21.74 16.69
N THR A 152 -13.79 22.53 17.71
CA THR A 152 -13.47 23.96 17.50
C THR A 152 -12.05 24.18 16.98
N GLY A 153 -11.20 23.13 17.03
CA GLY A 153 -9.77 23.22 16.79
C GLY A 153 -8.93 23.53 18.04
N ARG A 154 -9.59 23.82 19.19
CA ARG A 154 -8.89 23.92 20.47
C ARG A 154 -8.63 22.53 21.05
N VAL A 155 -7.37 22.22 21.30
CA VAL A 155 -6.92 20.91 21.77
C VAL A 155 -5.97 21.09 22.96
N LEU A 156 -6.15 20.28 23.98
CA LEU A 156 -5.26 20.15 25.12
C LEU A 156 -4.63 18.77 25.09
N ASP A 157 -3.31 18.72 25.13
CA ASP A 157 -2.61 17.45 25.31
C ASP A 157 -2.63 17.08 26.80
N ILE A 158 -3.31 15.99 27.13
CA ILE A 158 -3.44 15.45 28.46
C ILE A 158 -2.74 14.09 28.63
N THR A 159 -1.87 13.74 27.69
CA THR A 159 -1.12 12.47 27.67
C THR A 159 -0.29 12.31 28.94
N GLY A 160 0.28 13.39 29.47
CA GLY A 160 1.08 13.39 30.69
C GLY A 160 0.29 12.98 31.95
N GLY A 161 -1.04 12.95 31.90
CA GLY A 161 -1.90 12.48 32.98
C GLY A 161 -2.14 10.97 32.99
N LEU A 162 -1.54 10.20 32.08
CA LEU A 162 -1.64 8.74 32.07
C LEU A 162 -0.89 8.15 33.27
N SER A 163 -1.63 7.49 34.17
CA SER A 163 -1.09 6.77 35.33
C SER A 163 -2.07 5.69 35.77
N ASP A 164 -1.55 4.53 36.16
CA ASP A 164 -2.29 3.43 36.79
C ASP A 164 -3.59 3.04 36.07
N GLY A 165 -3.53 2.97 34.73
CA GLY A 165 -4.68 2.59 33.90
C GLY A 165 -5.74 3.68 33.72
N MET A 166 -5.47 4.90 34.19
CA MET A 166 -6.34 6.07 34.05
C MET A 166 -5.60 7.20 33.32
N VAL A 167 -6.36 8.17 32.78
CA VAL A 167 -5.82 9.50 32.45
C VAL A 167 -6.48 10.53 33.35
N TYR A 168 -5.68 11.32 34.04
CA TYR A 168 -6.11 12.39 34.95
C TYR A 168 -5.93 13.75 34.30
N PHE A 169 -6.90 14.65 34.47
CA PHE A 169 -6.87 15.95 33.80
C PHE A 169 -7.82 16.97 34.43
N ASP A 170 -7.53 18.24 34.18
CA ASP A 170 -8.46 19.35 34.38
C ASP A 170 -9.02 19.83 33.07
N LEU A 171 -10.30 20.17 33.00
CA LEU A 171 -10.94 20.77 31.84
C LEU A 171 -11.55 22.13 32.18
N PRO A 172 -11.37 23.14 31.30
CA PRO A 172 -12.12 24.39 31.39
C PRO A 172 -13.60 24.19 31.10
N GLU A 173 -14.42 25.24 31.30
CA GLU A 173 -15.80 25.25 30.89
C GLU A 173 -15.94 24.94 29.38
N GLY A 174 -16.92 24.14 29.01
CA GLY A 174 -17.19 23.75 27.64
C GLY A 174 -17.55 22.28 27.46
N CYS A 175 -17.77 21.90 26.21
CA CYS A 175 -17.98 20.51 25.80
C CYS A 175 -16.65 19.94 25.28
N TRP A 176 -16.21 18.82 25.81
CA TRP A 176 -14.91 18.25 25.48
C TRP A 176 -15.04 16.81 25.00
N ARG A 177 -14.27 16.46 23.99
CA ARG A 177 -14.06 15.08 23.53
C ARG A 177 -12.65 14.66 23.93
N VAL A 178 -12.57 13.73 24.86
CA VAL A 178 -11.29 13.10 25.25
C VAL A 178 -11.02 11.98 24.27
N VAL A 179 -10.04 12.19 23.39
CA VAL A 179 -9.67 11.29 22.29
C VAL A 179 -8.40 10.55 22.69
N PHE A 180 -8.48 9.23 22.71
CA PHE A 180 -7.34 8.34 22.81
C PHE A 180 -6.86 7.98 21.41
N LEU A 181 -5.64 8.30 21.09
CA LEU A 181 -4.97 7.89 19.84
C LEU A 181 -4.23 6.59 20.09
N LEU A 182 -4.63 5.55 19.39
CA LEU A 182 -4.10 4.20 19.55
C LEU A 182 -3.34 3.79 18.30
N GLN A 183 -2.07 3.42 18.46
CA GLN A 183 -1.38 2.65 17.43
C GLN A 183 -1.81 1.20 17.57
N THR A 184 -2.29 0.59 16.49
CA THR A 184 -2.99 -0.68 16.55
C THR A 184 -2.77 -1.53 15.30
N ARG A 185 -2.93 -2.83 15.48
CA ARG A 185 -3.23 -3.81 14.41
C ARG A 185 -4.58 -4.48 14.64
N SER A 186 -5.26 -4.11 15.72
CA SER A 186 -6.56 -4.67 16.08
C SER A 186 -7.65 -4.22 15.11
N GLY A 187 -8.36 -5.18 14.54
CA GLY A 187 -9.40 -4.94 13.54
C GLY A 187 -8.93 -5.09 12.10
N MET A 188 -7.65 -5.30 11.88
CA MET A 188 -7.18 -5.81 10.60
C MET A 188 -7.61 -7.28 10.43
N PRO A 189 -7.96 -7.72 9.22
CA PRO A 189 -8.03 -9.15 8.92
C PRO A 189 -6.72 -9.84 9.28
N GLU A 190 -6.79 -11.10 9.70
CA GLU A 190 -5.62 -11.86 10.15
C GLU A 190 -4.49 -11.86 9.10
N TRP A 191 -4.84 -11.98 7.83
CA TRP A 191 -3.88 -11.96 6.73
C TRP A 191 -3.13 -10.61 6.59
N ARG A 192 -3.68 -9.50 7.08
CA ARG A 192 -3.01 -8.18 7.09
C ARG A 192 -2.09 -7.99 8.30
N SER A 193 -2.20 -8.80 9.34
CA SER A 193 -1.40 -8.65 10.56
C SER A 193 0.09 -8.94 10.36
N LEU A 194 0.42 -9.72 9.31
CA LEU A 194 1.79 -10.09 8.93
C LEU A 194 2.24 -9.43 7.62
N TYR A 195 1.60 -8.33 7.27
CA TYR A 195 1.83 -7.62 6.01
C TYR A 195 2.97 -6.61 6.12
N CYS A 196 3.73 -6.41 5.06
CA CYS A 196 4.73 -5.36 4.96
C CYS A 196 4.11 -3.98 5.17
N ASP A 197 4.91 -3.07 5.69
CA ASP A 197 4.56 -1.66 5.78
C ASP A 197 5.20 -0.88 4.63
N PRO A 198 4.44 -0.50 3.59
CA PRO A 198 4.99 0.24 2.45
C PRO A 198 5.54 1.63 2.81
N LEU A 199 5.24 2.12 4.03
CA LEU A 199 5.80 3.38 4.54
C LEU A 199 7.20 3.21 5.14
N SER A 200 7.69 1.96 5.31
CA SER A 200 8.99 1.64 5.90
C SER A 200 9.94 1.03 4.87
N SER A 201 11.08 1.66 4.69
CA SER A 201 12.14 1.12 3.84
C SER A 201 12.64 -0.24 4.33
N GLU A 202 12.81 -0.39 5.64
CA GLU A 202 13.27 -1.63 6.28
C GLU A 202 12.26 -2.77 6.12
N SER A 203 10.97 -2.43 6.15
CA SER A 203 9.91 -3.43 5.89
C SER A 203 9.98 -3.94 4.45
N MET A 204 10.22 -3.05 3.51
CA MET A 204 10.36 -3.43 2.10
C MET A 204 11.63 -4.21 1.81
N ASP A 205 12.69 -4.06 2.62
CA ASP A 205 13.87 -4.93 2.54
C ASP A 205 13.50 -6.40 2.78
N ALA A 206 12.49 -6.68 3.60
CA ALA A 206 12.00 -8.04 3.81
C ALA A 206 11.36 -8.64 2.55
N LEU A 207 10.62 -7.85 1.77
CA LEU A 207 10.08 -8.30 0.48
C LEU A 207 11.20 -8.54 -0.54
N VAL A 208 12.15 -7.61 -0.62
CA VAL A 208 13.31 -7.74 -1.51
C VAL A 208 14.09 -9.01 -1.16
N GLU A 209 14.42 -9.24 0.10
CA GLU A 209 15.14 -10.44 0.56
C GLU A 209 14.37 -11.74 0.21
N ALA A 210 13.08 -11.76 0.51
CA ALA A 210 12.29 -12.97 0.40
C ALA A 210 11.99 -13.38 -1.05
N VAL A 211 11.81 -12.41 -1.94
CA VAL A 211 11.32 -12.66 -3.29
C VAL A 211 12.37 -12.27 -4.34
N TYR A 212 12.78 -11.01 -4.37
CA TYR A 212 13.64 -10.48 -5.42
C TYR A 212 15.03 -11.10 -5.41
N GLU A 213 15.72 -11.07 -4.27
CA GLU A 213 17.05 -11.66 -4.11
C GLU A 213 17.01 -13.18 -4.31
N SER A 214 15.94 -13.85 -3.86
CA SER A 214 15.77 -15.28 -4.04
C SER A 214 15.68 -15.67 -5.51
N HIS A 215 14.90 -14.93 -6.31
CA HIS A 215 14.80 -15.17 -7.76
C HIS A 215 16.08 -14.76 -8.50
N TYR A 216 16.73 -13.66 -8.09
CA TYR A 216 18.00 -13.27 -8.68
C TYR A 216 19.09 -14.32 -8.43
N ALA A 217 19.17 -14.87 -7.23
CA ALA A 217 20.14 -15.91 -6.91
C ALA A 217 20.01 -17.16 -7.82
N HIS A 218 18.78 -17.51 -8.20
CA HIS A 218 18.51 -18.68 -9.06
C HIS A 218 18.59 -18.34 -10.55
N TYR A 219 18.16 -17.14 -10.98
CA TYR A 219 17.81 -16.83 -12.37
C TYR A 219 18.56 -15.64 -12.97
N ARG A 220 19.64 -15.15 -12.34
CA ARG A 220 20.42 -14.01 -12.84
C ARG A 220 20.83 -14.11 -14.31
N GLN A 221 21.02 -15.35 -14.84
CA GLN A 221 21.38 -15.58 -16.24
C GLN A 221 20.24 -15.24 -17.22
N TYR A 222 18.99 -15.22 -16.76
CA TYR A 222 17.82 -14.87 -17.56
C TYR A 222 17.43 -13.40 -17.42
N PHE A 223 17.98 -12.69 -16.41
CA PHE A 223 17.61 -11.29 -16.11
C PHE A 223 17.98 -10.38 -17.28
N GLY A 224 17.03 -9.50 -17.68
CA GLY A 224 17.14 -8.64 -18.84
C GLY A 224 16.95 -9.35 -20.19
N GLY A 225 17.00 -10.68 -20.18
CA GLY A 225 16.73 -11.56 -21.32
C GLY A 225 15.28 -12.07 -21.28
N THR A 226 15.13 -13.36 -20.97
CA THR A 226 13.80 -14.00 -20.82
C THR A 226 13.06 -13.50 -19.61
N PHE A 227 13.72 -13.34 -18.46
CA PHE A 227 13.14 -12.74 -17.26
C PHE A 227 13.10 -11.21 -17.43
N ALA A 228 11.90 -10.66 -17.69
CA ALA A 228 11.70 -9.27 -18.04
C ALA A 228 11.66 -8.35 -16.80
N GLY A 229 11.05 -8.82 -15.71
CA GLY A 229 10.92 -8.02 -14.50
C GLY A 229 9.86 -8.53 -13.53
N PHE A 230 9.57 -7.67 -12.57
CA PHE A 230 8.59 -7.93 -11.50
C PHE A 230 7.35 -7.07 -11.68
N PHE A 231 6.22 -7.61 -11.24
CA PHE A 231 4.91 -6.98 -11.25
C PHE A 231 4.36 -6.95 -9.81
N SER A 232 4.10 -5.73 -9.30
CA SER A 232 3.40 -5.55 -8.02
C SER A 232 1.92 -5.34 -8.25
N ASP A 233 1.11 -6.16 -7.56
CA ASP A 233 -0.34 -6.16 -7.69
C ASP A 233 -1.00 -5.63 -6.41
N GLU A 234 -1.68 -4.49 -6.51
CA GLU A 234 -2.47 -3.82 -5.47
C GLU A 234 -1.87 -3.87 -4.04
N PRO A 235 -0.64 -3.37 -3.81
CA PRO A 235 -0.06 -3.37 -2.48
C PRO A 235 -1.02 -2.77 -1.46
N CYS A 236 -1.39 -3.55 -0.44
CA CYS A 236 -2.44 -3.18 0.49
C CYS A 236 -1.99 -2.04 1.41
N PHE A 237 -2.70 -0.93 1.36
CA PHE A 237 -2.32 0.26 2.08
C PHE A 237 -3.18 0.58 3.32
N GLY A 238 -4.45 0.18 3.36
CA GLY A 238 -5.27 0.20 4.57
C GLY A 238 -6.13 1.43 4.82
N ASN A 239 -6.19 2.40 3.92
CA ASN A 239 -7.13 3.51 4.01
C ASN A 239 -8.21 3.47 2.90
N ASN A 240 -8.51 2.30 2.44
CA ASN A 240 -9.60 2.00 1.53
C ASN A 240 -10.40 0.82 2.06
N ASP A 241 -11.70 0.91 1.99
CA ASP A 241 -12.61 -0.18 2.30
C ASP A 241 -12.83 -0.99 1.02
N PRO A 242 -12.61 -2.29 1.02
CA PRO A 242 -12.89 -3.13 -0.15
C PRO A 242 -14.37 -3.17 -0.54
N GLU A 243 -15.29 -2.91 0.42
CA GLU A 243 -16.73 -2.89 0.16
C GLU A 243 -17.26 -1.51 -0.22
N ASP A 244 -16.59 -0.46 0.25
CA ASP A 244 -16.88 0.93 -0.10
C ASP A 244 -15.65 1.53 -0.77
N ALA A 245 -15.59 1.50 -2.07
CA ALA A 245 -14.52 2.11 -2.87
C ALA A 245 -14.31 3.62 -2.62
N MET A 246 -14.86 4.15 -1.53
CA MET A 246 -14.90 5.55 -1.16
C MET A 246 -14.46 5.86 0.27
N PRO A 247 -13.59 5.13 0.93
CA PRO A 247 -13.13 5.60 2.22
C PRO A 247 -12.29 6.83 1.99
N SER A 248 -12.82 7.91 2.43
CA SER A 248 -12.09 9.16 2.54
C SER A 248 -11.71 9.38 3.99
N LEU A 249 -10.64 10.11 4.22
CA LEU A 249 -10.33 10.69 5.52
C LEU A 249 -11.58 11.37 6.08
N GLY A 250 -11.82 11.24 7.38
CA GLY A 250 -13.00 11.76 8.06
C GLY A 250 -14.02 10.70 8.46
N ASN A 251 -13.81 9.46 8.06
CA ASN A 251 -14.64 8.37 8.53
C ASN A 251 -14.16 7.88 9.90
N ARG A 252 -15.00 8.06 10.93
CA ARG A 252 -14.68 7.72 12.33
C ARG A 252 -14.57 6.22 12.62
N TYR A 253 -14.99 5.38 11.71
CA TYR A 253 -14.93 3.93 11.88
C TYR A 253 -13.65 3.31 11.34
N TYR A 254 -12.83 4.09 10.63
CA TYR A 254 -11.59 3.59 10.03
C TYR A 254 -10.37 3.84 10.89
N ALA A 255 -9.41 2.95 10.77
CA ALA A 255 -8.03 3.17 11.13
C ALA A 255 -7.27 3.63 9.88
N TYR A 256 -6.18 4.35 10.09
CA TYR A 256 -5.38 4.93 9.01
C TYR A 256 -3.93 4.48 9.15
N PRO A 257 -3.17 4.31 8.05
CA PRO A 257 -1.76 3.97 8.09
C PRO A 257 -0.98 4.89 9.03
N TRP A 258 -0.15 4.32 9.89
CA TRP A 258 0.57 5.09 10.89
C TRP A 258 1.88 4.45 11.34
N ARG A 259 2.88 5.29 11.49
CA ARG A 259 4.16 4.98 12.13
C ARG A 259 4.60 6.17 12.97
N ASP A 260 5.49 5.93 13.94
CA ASP A 260 5.98 7.02 14.83
C ASP A 260 6.72 8.11 14.05
N GLU A 261 7.44 7.73 13.01
CA GLU A 261 8.19 8.64 12.14
C GLU A 261 7.28 9.64 11.40
N LEU A 262 5.99 9.33 11.29
CA LEU A 262 5.01 10.24 10.68
C LEU A 262 4.85 11.55 11.44
N PHE A 263 5.05 11.57 12.76
CA PHE A 263 4.98 12.84 13.51
C PHE A 263 5.98 13.86 12.97
N ALA A 264 7.26 13.49 12.89
CA ALA A 264 8.30 14.40 12.40
C ALA A 264 8.06 14.84 10.96
N ALA A 265 7.66 13.92 10.08
CA ALA A 265 7.36 14.23 8.69
C ALA A 265 6.13 15.13 8.52
N LEU A 266 5.11 14.96 9.37
CA LEU A 266 3.93 15.81 9.39
C LEU A 266 4.24 17.22 9.94
N GLU A 267 5.07 17.32 10.97
CA GLU A 267 5.50 18.61 11.52
C GLU A 267 6.32 19.41 10.50
N GLU A 268 7.19 18.75 9.75
CA GLU A 268 7.93 19.36 8.63
C GLU A 268 6.96 19.89 7.55
N GLU A 269 5.99 19.06 7.14
CA GLU A 269 5.02 19.42 6.10
C GLU A 269 4.06 20.53 6.55
N LEU A 270 3.65 20.52 7.82
CA LEU A 270 2.70 21.48 8.38
C LEU A 270 3.36 22.83 8.75
N GLY A 271 4.64 22.79 9.14
CA GLY A 271 5.35 23.92 9.75
C GLY A 271 4.89 24.24 11.17
N GLU A 272 4.22 23.30 11.84
CA GLU A 272 3.70 23.43 13.21
C GLU A 272 3.53 22.03 13.84
N PRO A 273 3.36 21.92 15.19
CA PRO A 273 3.13 20.64 15.85
C PRO A 273 1.96 19.86 15.25
N ALA A 274 2.18 18.61 14.89
CA ALA A 274 1.19 17.75 14.23
C ALA A 274 0.15 17.18 15.20
N LEU A 275 0.57 16.83 16.43
CA LEU A 275 -0.27 16.10 17.39
C LEU A 275 -1.65 16.73 17.63
N PRO A 276 -1.80 18.06 17.85
CA PRO A 276 -3.12 18.67 18.06
C PRO A 276 -4.06 18.56 16.84
N LEU A 277 -3.51 18.30 15.65
CA LEU A 277 -4.26 18.22 14.41
C LEU A 277 -4.61 16.79 14.00
N VAL A 278 -3.98 15.76 14.60
CA VAL A 278 -4.24 14.35 14.30
C VAL A 278 -5.73 13.97 14.38
N PRO A 279 -6.54 14.50 15.31
CA PRO A 279 -7.99 14.24 15.33
C PRO A 279 -8.72 14.60 14.04
N ALA A 280 -8.11 15.42 13.15
CA ALA A 280 -8.68 15.73 11.84
C ALA A 280 -8.77 14.51 10.91
N LEU A 281 -8.08 13.42 11.20
CA LEU A 281 -8.25 12.16 10.47
C LEU A 281 -9.71 11.68 10.55
N TRP A 282 -10.39 11.91 11.67
CA TRP A 282 -11.76 11.44 11.93
C TRP A 282 -12.79 12.56 12.05
N PHE A 283 -12.40 13.72 12.60
CA PHE A 283 -13.32 14.79 12.96
C PHE A 283 -13.09 16.06 12.12
N ASP A 284 -14.12 16.89 12.05
CA ASP A 284 -14.03 18.22 11.44
C ASP A 284 -13.57 19.23 12.52
N LEU A 285 -12.35 19.75 12.38
CA LEU A 285 -11.75 20.81 13.21
C LEU A 285 -12.00 22.22 12.65
N GLY A 286 -12.97 22.36 11.76
CA GLY A 286 -13.19 23.52 10.93
C GLY A 286 -12.48 23.39 9.57
N PRO A 287 -13.02 24.01 8.53
CA PRO A 287 -12.65 23.71 7.14
C PRO A 287 -11.17 23.92 6.85
N ARG A 288 -10.56 24.95 7.46
CA ARG A 288 -9.16 25.27 7.22
C ARG A 288 -8.20 24.26 7.86
N LEU A 289 -8.40 23.91 9.14
CA LEU A 289 -7.51 23.02 9.87
C LEU A 289 -7.66 21.58 9.37
N THR A 290 -8.90 21.14 9.15
CA THR A 290 -9.21 19.81 8.63
C THR A 290 -8.56 19.59 7.27
N ALA A 291 -8.77 20.50 6.32
CA ALA A 291 -8.20 20.40 4.99
C ALA A 291 -6.66 20.47 5.01
N LYS A 292 -6.09 21.38 5.82
CA LYS A 292 -4.63 21.51 5.96
C LYS A 292 -4.01 20.20 6.44
N PHE A 293 -4.53 19.62 7.53
CA PHE A 293 -3.97 18.40 8.09
C PHE A 293 -4.14 17.21 7.15
N ARG A 294 -5.35 17.00 6.61
CA ARG A 294 -5.61 15.85 5.71
C ARG A 294 -4.75 15.90 4.46
N LEU A 295 -4.55 17.08 3.89
CA LEU A 295 -3.65 17.25 2.75
C LEU A 295 -2.20 16.92 3.12
N ALA A 296 -1.71 17.47 4.24
CA ALA A 296 -0.37 17.19 4.74
C ALA A 296 -0.16 15.70 5.01
N TYR A 297 -1.12 15.05 5.68
CA TYR A 297 -1.08 13.62 5.95
C TYR A 297 -0.97 12.81 4.65
N MET A 298 -1.82 13.07 3.66
CA MET A 298 -1.78 12.34 2.38
C MET A 298 -0.52 12.64 1.57
N ASN A 299 0.01 13.87 1.63
CA ASN A 299 1.30 14.18 1.00
C ASN A 299 2.46 13.39 1.61
N VAL A 300 2.49 13.29 2.95
CA VAL A 300 3.52 12.51 3.66
C VAL A 300 3.40 11.03 3.32
N ILE A 301 2.19 10.48 3.38
CA ILE A 301 1.89 9.09 3.03
C ILE A 301 2.35 8.78 1.60
N THR A 302 1.95 9.62 0.64
CA THR A 302 2.33 9.45 -0.77
C THR A 302 3.85 9.45 -0.96
N ARG A 303 4.57 10.39 -0.34
CA ARG A 303 6.04 10.47 -0.46
C ARG A 303 6.76 9.27 0.16
N LEU A 304 6.28 8.81 1.31
CA LEU A 304 6.87 7.63 1.96
C LEU A 304 6.65 6.37 1.13
N TYR A 305 5.43 6.19 0.62
CA TYR A 305 5.13 5.08 -0.28
C TYR A 305 5.99 5.14 -1.56
N GLN A 306 6.02 6.28 -2.24
CA GLN A 306 6.85 6.50 -3.42
C GLN A 306 8.29 6.07 -3.16
N ARG A 307 8.92 6.66 -2.13
CA ARG A 307 10.35 6.44 -1.84
C ARG A 307 10.65 5.03 -1.35
N ASN A 308 9.84 4.53 -0.42
CA ASN A 308 10.15 3.30 0.31
C ASN A 308 9.63 2.05 -0.40
N PHE A 309 8.63 2.18 -1.26
CA PHE A 309 8.06 1.09 -2.05
C PHE A 309 8.44 1.22 -3.53
N SER A 310 7.84 2.13 -4.26
CA SER A 310 7.94 2.16 -5.72
C SER A 310 9.35 2.44 -6.24
N GLU A 311 10.02 3.47 -5.71
CA GLU A 311 11.40 3.80 -6.09
C GLU A 311 12.37 2.71 -5.64
N LYS A 312 12.22 2.21 -4.41
CA LYS A 312 13.10 1.17 -3.87
C LYS A 312 13.06 -0.11 -4.70
N LEU A 313 11.88 -0.61 -5.03
CA LEU A 313 11.73 -1.81 -5.86
C LEU A 313 12.20 -1.57 -7.30
N GLY A 314 11.86 -0.41 -7.87
CA GLY A 314 12.31 -0.02 -9.19
C GLY A 314 13.83 0.15 -9.28
N ASP A 315 14.46 0.78 -8.29
CA ASP A 315 15.91 0.93 -8.22
C ASP A 315 16.61 -0.43 -8.13
N TRP A 316 16.06 -1.33 -7.32
CA TRP A 316 16.58 -2.70 -7.25
C TRP A 316 16.48 -3.40 -8.61
N CYS A 317 15.33 -3.33 -9.27
CA CYS A 317 15.12 -3.95 -10.60
C CYS A 317 16.09 -3.38 -11.63
N ARG A 318 16.22 -2.06 -11.72
CA ARG A 318 17.16 -1.40 -12.64
C ARG A 318 18.61 -1.78 -12.37
N ALA A 319 19.02 -1.88 -11.11
CA ALA A 319 20.35 -2.32 -10.72
C ALA A 319 20.67 -3.77 -11.15
N HIS A 320 19.61 -4.59 -11.32
CA HIS A 320 19.73 -5.99 -11.75
C HIS A 320 19.34 -6.22 -13.21
N GLY A 321 19.13 -5.14 -13.98
CA GLY A 321 18.90 -5.20 -15.44
C GLY A 321 17.52 -5.71 -15.85
N VAL A 322 16.52 -5.60 -14.97
CA VAL A 322 15.12 -5.95 -15.22
C VAL A 322 14.22 -4.75 -14.99
N LEU A 323 12.96 -4.84 -15.43
CA LEU A 323 11.97 -3.78 -15.29
C LEU A 323 11.09 -4.01 -14.05
N TYR A 324 10.53 -2.92 -13.54
CA TYR A 324 9.54 -2.92 -12.48
C TYR A 324 8.22 -2.33 -12.98
N ILE A 325 7.15 -3.09 -12.86
CA ILE A 325 5.81 -2.69 -13.29
C ILE A 325 4.79 -2.98 -12.18
N GLY A 326 3.61 -2.42 -12.29
CA GLY A 326 2.54 -2.69 -11.33
C GLY A 326 1.50 -1.60 -11.31
N HIS A 327 0.56 -1.75 -10.41
CA HIS A 327 -0.47 -0.75 -10.11
C HIS A 327 -0.77 -0.70 -8.61
N VAL A 328 -1.48 0.33 -8.19
CA VAL A 328 -1.99 0.49 -6.83
C VAL A 328 -3.49 0.23 -6.83
N VAL A 329 -4.11 0.16 -5.65
CA VAL A 329 -5.57 0.06 -5.57
C VAL A 329 -6.19 1.35 -6.10
N GLU A 330 -6.63 1.32 -7.34
CA GLU A 330 -7.24 2.46 -8.05
C GLU A 330 -8.64 2.18 -8.59
N ASP A 331 -9.16 1.02 -8.36
CA ASP A 331 -10.49 0.58 -8.75
C ASP A 331 -11.57 1.62 -8.45
N MET A 332 -12.64 1.62 -9.23
CA MET A 332 -13.80 2.49 -9.00
C MET A 332 -13.45 3.99 -8.98
N ASN A 333 -12.45 4.41 -9.76
CA ASN A 333 -11.90 5.77 -9.80
C ASN A 333 -11.18 6.22 -8.51
N ALA A 334 -10.67 5.31 -7.71
CA ALA A 334 -9.88 5.66 -6.51
C ALA A 334 -8.64 6.50 -6.88
N HIS A 335 -8.03 6.27 -8.05
CA HIS A 335 -6.91 7.05 -8.58
C HIS A 335 -7.17 8.56 -8.71
N THR A 336 -8.43 8.98 -8.78
CA THR A 336 -8.80 10.41 -8.83
C THR A 336 -8.99 11.05 -7.45
N LYS A 337 -8.85 10.26 -6.38
CA LYS A 337 -9.17 10.66 -5.01
C LYS A 337 -7.90 10.74 -4.16
N THR A 338 -7.41 11.95 -3.93
CA THR A 338 -6.20 12.16 -3.12
C THR A 338 -6.34 11.80 -1.64
N GLY A 339 -7.54 11.58 -1.13
CA GLY A 339 -7.82 11.17 0.25
C GLY A 339 -8.03 9.66 0.43
N CYS A 340 -7.67 8.85 -0.55
CA CYS A 340 -7.88 7.40 -0.59
C CYS A 340 -6.59 6.69 -0.98
N SER A 341 -6.43 5.43 -0.57
CA SER A 341 -5.28 4.57 -0.88
C SER A 341 -3.94 5.30 -0.65
N THR A 342 -3.04 5.25 -1.61
CA THR A 342 -1.71 5.90 -1.56
C THR A 342 -1.75 7.41 -1.81
N GLY A 343 -2.91 7.98 -2.13
CA GLY A 343 -3.12 9.40 -2.32
C GLY A 343 -2.88 9.88 -3.74
N HIS A 344 -1.71 10.41 -4.04
CA HIS A 344 -1.42 11.00 -5.33
C HIS A 344 -0.96 9.94 -6.33
N PHE A 345 -1.85 9.47 -7.18
CA PHE A 345 -1.64 8.37 -8.11
C PHE A 345 -0.32 8.46 -8.89
N PHE A 346 -0.04 9.58 -9.54
CA PHE A 346 1.19 9.73 -10.34
C PHE A 346 2.48 9.60 -9.51
N ARG A 347 2.52 10.19 -8.32
CA ARG A 347 3.70 10.10 -7.45
C ARG A 347 3.91 8.69 -6.92
N THR A 348 2.84 7.99 -6.59
CA THR A 348 2.96 6.63 -6.05
C THR A 348 3.51 5.63 -7.05
N LEU A 349 3.34 5.88 -8.33
CA LEU A 349 3.87 5.04 -9.41
C LEU A 349 5.23 5.52 -9.95
N GLU A 350 5.73 6.67 -9.45
CA GLU A 350 7.08 7.12 -9.75
C GLU A 350 8.10 6.10 -9.21
N GLY A 351 9.04 5.69 -10.03
CA GLY A 351 9.95 4.57 -9.73
C GLY A 351 9.61 3.28 -10.50
N GLN A 352 8.40 3.13 -11.02
CA GLN A 352 8.05 2.07 -11.95
C GLN A 352 8.51 2.40 -13.37
N ASP A 353 8.95 1.38 -14.11
CA ASP A 353 9.33 1.52 -15.52
C ASP A 353 8.10 1.54 -16.43
N MET A 354 7.02 0.87 -16.02
CA MET A 354 5.70 0.95 -16.63
C MET A 354 4.65 0.99 -15.54
N ALA A 355 3.94 2.10 -15.45
CA ALA A 355 2.81 2.25 -14.55
C ALA A 355 1.57 1.55 -15.11
N GLY A 356 0.86 0.84 -14.25
CA GLY A 356 -0.36 0.12 -14.57
C GLY A 356 -1.62 0.75 -14.01
N ILE A 357 -2.74 0.26 -14.48
CA ILE A 357 -4.07 0.50 -13.91
C ILE A 357 -4.92 -0.75 -14.14
N ASP A 358 -5.67 -1.16 -13.13
CA ASP A 358 -6.60 -2.25 -13.28
C ASP A 358 -7.96 -1.78 -13.80
N VAL A 359 -8.61 -2.61 -14.61
CA VAL A 359 -9.95 -2.36 -15.15
C VAL A 359 -10.83 -3.53 -14.76
N VAL A 360 -11.46 -3.43 -13.58
CA VAL A 360 -12.32 -4.46 -13.02
C VAL A 360 -13.80 -4.14 -13.21
N LEU A 361 -14.65 -5.18 -13.06
CA LEU A 361 -16.11 -5.08 -13.01
C LEU A 361 -16.74 -4.40 -14.25
N HIS A 362 -16.18 -4.65 -15.43
CA HIS A 362 -16.69 -4.09 -16.70
C HIS A 362 -16.74 -2.56 -16.77
N GLN A 363 -15.96 -1.88 -15.96
CA GLN A 363 -15.88 -0.42 -15.99
C GLN A 363 -15.09 0.03 -17.23
N ILE A 364 -15.74 0.78 -18.09
CA ILE A 364 -15.06 1.50 -19.17
C ILE A 364 -14.99 2.97 -18.73
N ILE A 365 -13.81 3.41 -18.33
CA ILE A 365 -13.58 4.82 -17.96
C ILE A 365 -12.95 5.49 -19.17
N PRO A 366 -13.66 6.42 -19.85
CA PRO A 366 -13.08 7.16 -20.96
C PRO A 366 -11.85 7.96 -20.50
N GLY A 367 -10.78 7.90 -21.27
CA GLY A 367 -9.54 8.62 -20.97
C GLY A 367 -8.60 7.91 -20.00
N LEU A 368 -8.92 6.70 -19.54
CA LEU A 368 -8.07 5.95 -18.61
C LEU A 368 -6.69 5.62 -19.20
N ALA A 369 -6.69 5.21 -20.48
CA ALA A 369 -5.44 4.92 -21.19
C ALA A 369 -4.58 6.19 -21.36
N GLU A 370 -5.20 7.33 -21.69
CA GLU A 370 -4.50 8.61 -21.80
C GLU A 370 -3.97 9.09 -20.45
N TYR A 371 -4.68 8.80 -19.37
CA TYR A 371 -4.26 9.14 -18.02
C TYR A 371 -2.94 8.42 -17.65
N ILE A 372 -2.82 7.14 -17.95
CA ILE A 372 -1.59 6.36 -17.75
C ILE A 372 -0.50 6.79 -18.72
N LEU A 373 -0.82 6.98 -19.99
CA LEU A 373 0.16 7.44 -20.97
C LEU A 373 0.76 8.81 -20.60
N SER A 374 0.04 9.64 -19.85
CA SER A 374 0.56 10.91 -19.36
C SER A 374 1.69 10.71 -18.33
N LEU A 375 1.65 9.64 -17.53
CA LEU A 375 2.74 9.25 -16.64
C LEU A 375 4.05 8.98 -17.40
N ILE A 376 3.97 8.20 -18.46
CA ILE A 376 5.11 7.84 -19.31
C ILE A 376 5.76 9.10 -19.90
N HIS A 377 4.96 10.10 -20.28
CA HIS A 377 5.47 11.34 -20.88
C HIS A 377 6.00 12.37 -19.87
N ILE A 378 5.62 12.24 -18.59
CA ILE A 378 6.07 13.16 -17.53
C ILE A 378 7.40 12.71 -16.93
N PHE A 379 7.66 11.41 -16.86
CA PHE A 379 8.79 10.84 -16.13
C PHE A 379 9.85 10.11 -17.00
N LEU A 380 9.57 9.86 -18.27
CA LEU A 380 10.60 9.38 -19.20
C LEU A 380 11.19 10.56 -19.99
N PRO A 381 12.53 10.79 -19.95
CA PRO A 381 13.19 11.84 -20.70
C PRO A 381 13.11 11.66 -22.22
#